data_f1974e8c8f312ff042ea1fa12a0ec1e1
#
_entry.id   f1974e8c8f312ff042ea1fa12a0ec1e1
#
_cell.length_a   1.000
_cell.length_b   1.000
_cell.length_c   1.000
_cell.angle_alpha   90.00
_cell.angle_beta   90.00
_cell.angle_gamma   90.00
#
_symmetry.space_group_name_H-M   'P 1'
#
loop_
_entity.id
_entity.type
_entity.pdbx_description
1 polymer ?
#
loop_
_entity_poly.entity_id
_entity_poly.type
_entity_poly.pdbx_seq_one_letter_code
_entity_poly.pdbx_strand_id
1 'polypeptide(L)'
;MDLFEAMRTTFAAREFTDDPLPDEALVQILDRARFAPSGGNRQGWHVIAVRDRAAREGLARATIPAAKRYTAQVKAGENPWNTVDPSALDAAAIERTEANVRLIEPVLRAPVVLVIGVDLKVVAATDQYLKRVGVIAGASIYPFAWNVLLSARAHGYGGTITTLAVSEEPAIKTLLGIPPHVAVAAVMPLGRPLKPLTRLRRRPVREFAVSERWGGPPLGSGA
;
A
#
# COMPACT_ATOMS: atom_id res chain seq x y z
N MET A 1 17.29 -13.40 9.28
CA MET A 1 15.80 -13.63 9.31
C MET A 1 15.48 -14.57 8.18
N ASP A 2 14.83 -15.70 8.47
CA ASP A 2 14.36 -16.58 7.41
C ASP A 2 13.09 -16.04 6.71
N LEU A 3 12.71 -16.64 5.59
CA LEU A 3 11.58 -16.19 4.78
C LEU A 3 10.25 -16.24 5.55
N PHE A 4 10.00 -17.35 6.26
CA PHE A 4 8.73 -17.53 6.98
C PHE A 4 8.62 -16.58 8.17
N GLU A 5 9.73 -16.31 8.85
CA GLU A 5 9.77 -15.30 9.89
C GLU A 5 9.48 -13.90 9.33
N ALA A 6 10.10 -13.53 8.21
CA ALA A 6 9.81 -12.25 7.53
C ALA A 6 8.32 -12.13 7.18
N MET A 7 7.73 -13.16 6.54
CA MET A 7 6.31 -13.17 6.18
C MET A 7 5.38 -13.05 7.38
N ARG A 8 5.69 -13.73 8.49
CA ARG A 8 4.85 -13.76 9.70
C ARG A 8 4.95 -12.51 10.56
N THR A 9 6.04 -11.75 10.44
CA THR A 9 6.33 -10.60 11.31
C THR A 9 6.35 -9.26 10.57
N THR A 10 6.25 -9.23 9.24
CA THR A 10 6.07 -7.99 8.48
C THR A 10 4.69 -7.43 8.71
N PHE A 11 4.62 -6.28 9.34
CA PHE A 11 3.39 -5.58 9.73
C PHE A 11 3.34 -4.17 9.13
N ALA A 12 2.16 -3.56 9.13
CA ALA A 12 2.00 -2.18 8.71
C ALA A 12 2.52 -1.22 9.80
N ALA A 13 3.82 -0.88 9.74
CA ALA A 13 4.44 0.08 10.64
C ALA A 13 3.99 1.51 10.27
N ARG A 14 3.57 2.28 11.27
CA ARG A 14 3.09 3.65 11.13
C ARG A 14 3.72 4.63 12.12
N GLU A 15 4.45 4.12 13.09
CA GLU A 15 5.21 4.90 14.07
C GLU A 15 6.68 4.53 13.95
N PHE A 16 7.53 5.53 13.81
CA PHE A 16 8.95 5.35 13.53
C PHE A 16 9.79 6.08 14.56
N THR A 17 11.02 5.59 14.79
CA THR A 17 12.05 6.35 15.50
C THR A 17 12.55 7.49 14.60
N ASP A 18 13.30 8.42 15.18
CA ASP A 18 13.94 9.51 14.44
C ASP A 18 15.20 9.05 13.68
N ASP A 19 15.56 7.77 13.77
CA ASP A 19 16.71 7.23 13.07
C ASP A 19 16.56 7.38 11.56
N PRO A 20 17.59 7.85 10.85
CA PRO A 20 17.54 7.96 9.39
C PRO A 20 17.50 6.55 8.75
N LEU A 21 16.95 6.48 7.54
CA LEU A 21 17.12 5.33 6.65
C LEU A 21 18.13 5.76 5.58
N PRO A 22 19.41 5.32 5.65
CA PRO A 22 20.45 5.70 4.71
C PRO A 22 20.16 5.26 3.27
N ASP A 23 20.68 5.96 2.28
CA ASP A 23 20.48 5.63 0.88
C ASP A 23 21.06 4.25 0.53
N GLU A 24 22.17 3.86 1.13
CA GLU A 24 22.78 2.54 0.93
C GLU A 24 21.84 1.42 1.38
N ALA A 25 21.17 1.58 2.53
CA ALA A 25 20.18 0.62 3.02
C ALA A 25 18.94 0.61 2.12
N LEU A 26 18.48 1.77 1.66
CA LEU A 26 17.35 1.87 0.76
C LEU A 26 17.65 1.20 -0.59
N VAL A 27 18.82 1.43 -1.15
CA VAL A 27 19.28 0.76 -2.39
C VAL A 27 19.29 -0.76 -2.22
N GLN A 28 19.81 -1.29 -1.10
CA GLN A 28 19.80 -2.73 -0.82
C GLN A 28 18.37 -3.29 -0.68
N ILE A 29 17.46 -2.52 -0.07
CA ILE A 29 16.05 -2.90 0.03
C ILE A 29 15.42 -3.01 -1.35
N LEU A 30 15.62 -2.01 -2.21
CA LEU A 30 15.07 -1.96 -3.56
C LEU A 30 15.72 -3.00 -4.49
N ASP A 31 17.02 -3.24 -4.35
CA ASP A 31 17.74 -4.27 -5.13
C ASP A 31 17.17 -5.68 -4.89
N ARG A 32 16.82 -5.99 -3.65
CA ARG A 32 16.14 -7.25 -3.33
C ARG A 32 14.69 -7.27 -3.80
N ALA A 33 13.99 -6.14 -3.69
CA ALA A 33 12.59 -6.04 -4.09
C ALA A 33 12.39 -6.22 -5.60
N ARG A 34 13.35 -5.83 -6.44
CA ARG A 34 13.28 -5.91 -7.90
C ARG A 34 13.13 -7.33 -8.47
N PHE A 35 13.35 -8.37 -7.65
CA PHE A 35 13.10 -9.76 -8.03
C PHE A 35 11.61 -10.15 -7.95
N ALA A 36 10.71 -9.20 -7.69
CA ALA A 36 9.28 -9.43 -7.79
C ALA A 36 8.88 -9.81 -9.23
N PRO A 37 7.91 -10.73 -9.40
CA PRO A 37 7.39 -11.03 -10.72
C PRO A 37 6.58 -9.87 -11.28
N SER A 38 6.57 -9.75 -12.62
CA SER A 38 5.67 -8.86 -13.36
C SER A 38 5.25 -9.52 -14.67
N GLY A 39 4.06 -9.20 -15.17
CA GLY A 39 3.54 -9.76 -16.42
C GLY A 39 4.51 -9.56 -17.58
N GLY A 40 4.96 -10.68 -18.21
CA GLY A 40 5.97 -10.64 -19.26
C GLY A 40 7.34 -10.10 -18.84
N ASN A 41 7.65 -10.10 -17.54
CA ASN A 41 8.86 -9.52 -16.94
C ASN A 41 9.12 -8.06 -17.36
N ARG A 42 8.05 -7.28 -17.51
CA ARG A 42 8.12 -5.89 -18.02
C ARG A 42 8.57 -4.87 -16.98
N GLN A 43 8.54 -5.21 -15.69
CA GLN A 43 9.10 -4.43 -14.58
C GLN A 43 8.70 -2.95 -14.60
N GLY A 44 7.40 -2.69 -14.80
CA GLY A 44 6.84 -1.33 -14.99
C GLY A 44 6.78 -0.46 -13.73
N TRP A 45 7.46 -0.84 -12.65
CA TRP A 45 7.52 -0.03 -11.43
C TRP A 45 8.55 1.09 -11.53
N HIS A 46 8.20 2.22 -10.93
CA HIS A 46 9.08 3.36 -10.69
C HIS A 46 8.99 3.74 -9.22
N VAL A 47 10.10 4.24 -8.65
CA VAL A 47 10.15 4.61 -7.24
C VAL A 47 10.71 6.01 -7.09
N ILE A 48 9.99 6.88 -6.39
CA ILE A 48 10.47 8.18 -5.95
C ILE A 48 10.67 8.12 -4.44
N ALA A 49 11.90 8.31 -3.98
CA ALA A 49 12.23 8.40 -2.55
C ALA A 49 12.11 9.85 -2.09
N VAL A 50 11.05 10.17 -1.35
CA VAL A 50 10.74 11.52 -0.88
C VAL A 50 11.27 11.70 0.53
N ARG A 51 12.28 12.57 0.71
CA ARG A 51 12.84 12.97 2.01
C ARG A 51 12.54 14.44 2.31
N ASP A 52 12.36 15.25 1.27
CA ASP A 52 12.05 16.67 1.42
C ASP A 52 10.78 16.89 2.22
N ARG A 53 10.85 17.80 3.18
CA ARG A 53 9.75 18.08 4.11
C ARG A 53 8.52 18.64 3.39
N ALA A 54 8.72 19.59 2.47
CA ALA A 54 7.61 20.23 1.76
C ALA A 54 6.87 19.24 0.87
N ALA A 55 7.63 18.35 0.20
CA ALA A 55 7.05 17.28 -0.61
C ALA A 55 6.26 16.27 0.25
N ARG A 56 6.77 15.88 1.44
CA ARG A 56 6.03 15.02 2.38
C ARG A 56 4.75 15.68 2.91
N GLU A 57 4.81 16.97 3.21
CA GLU A 57 3.62 17.76 3.59
C GLU A 57 2.61 17.82 2.45
N GLY A 58 3.06 17.91 1.19
CA GLY A 58 2.20 17.82 0.00
C GLY A 58 1.51 16.46 -0.11
N LEU A 59 2.24 15.36 0.05
CA LEU A 59 1.69 14.01 0.07
C LEU A 59 0.71 13.80 1.24
N ALA A 60 1.00 14.34 2.42
CA ALA A 60 0.12 14.28 3.55
C ALA A 60 -1.19 15.04 3.29
N ARG A 61 -1.12 16.25 2.70
CA ARG A 61 -2.33 16.98 2.27
C ARG A 61 -3.17 16.18 1.29
N ALA A 62 -2.54 15.53 0.30
CA ALA A 62 -3.24 14.64 -0.64
C ALA A 62 -3.89 13.41 0.03
N THR A 63 -3.45 13.04 1.23
CA THR A 63 -4.05 11.92 1.98
C THR A 63 -5.34 12.34 2.72
N ILE A 64 -5.51 13.62 3.03
CA ILE A 64 -6.59 14.11 3.90
C ILE A 64 -8.00 13.79 3.38
N PRO A 65 -8.37 14.06 2.11
CA PRO A 65 -9.73 13.80 1.63
C PRO A 65 -10.13 12.33 1.77
N ALA A 66 -9.24 11.42 1.35
CA ALA A 66 -9.48 9.99 1.49
C ALA A 66 -9.52 9.52 2.94
N ALA A 67 -8.70 10.09 3.82
CA ALA A 67 -8.72 9.79 5.25
C ALA A 67 -10.01 10.28 5.93
N LYS A 68 -10.57 11.43 5.53
CA LYS A 68 -11.90 11.88 5.96
C LYS A 68 -12.97 10.88 5.57
N ARG A 69 -13.03 10.51 4.29
CA ARG A 69 -13.99 9.53 3.80
C ARG A 69 -13.86 8.18 4.51
N TYR A 70 -12.62 7.66 4.64
CA TYR A 70 -12.37 6.43 5.38
C TYR A 70 -12.90 6.51 6.81
N THR A 71 -12.60 7.60 7.51
CA THR A 71 -13.01 7.80 8.90
C THR A 71 -14.52 7.92 9.04
N ALA A 72 -15.18 8.65 8.12
CA ALA A 72 -16.64 8.79 8.08
C ALA A 72 -17.31 7.43 7.88
N GLN A 73 -16.86 6.66 6.91
CA GLN A 73 -17.41 5.34 6.59
C GLN A 73 -17.25 4.35 7.76
N VAL A 74 -16.07 4.33 8.43
CA VAL A 74 -15.87 3.50 9.63
C VAL A 74 -16.84 3.91 10.74
N LYS A 75 -17.03 5.21 10.99
CA LYS A 75 -17.99 5.70 12.00
C LYS A 75 -19.44 5.34 11.67
N ALA A 76 -19.78 5.26 10.40
CA ALA A 76 -21.10 4.84 9.92
C ALA A 76 -21.28 3.30 9.87
N GLY A 77 -20.27 2.52 10.25
CA GLY A 77 -20.32 1.06 10.18
C GLY A 77 -20.19 0.48 8.77
N GLU A 78 -19.82 1.32 7.79
CA GLU A 78 -19.57 0.88 6.42
C GLU A 78 -18.20 0.19 6.29
N ASN A 79 -18.07 -0.65 5.27
CA ASN A 79 -16.76 -1.16 4.83
C ASN A 79 -16.09 -0.08 3.95
N PRO A 80 -15.03 0.62 4.43
CA PRO A 80 -14.49 1.77 3.73
C PRO A 80 -14.00 1.45 2.32
N TRP A 81 -14.29 2.35 1.38
CA TRP A 81 -13.88 2.22 -0.03
C TRP A 81 -14.38 0.95 -0.70
N ASN A 82 -15.49 0.37 -0.21
CA ASN A 82 -16.17 -0.75 -0.86
C ASN A 82 -16.52 -0.39 -2.31
N THR A 83 -16.24 -1.31 -3.21
CA THR A 83 -16.44 -1.11 -4.67
C THR A 83 -17.72 -1.75 -5.19
N VAL A 84 -18.48 -2.44 -4.34
CA VAL A 84 -19.73 -3.15 -4.66
C VAL A 84 -20.92 -2.43 -4.07
N ASP A 85 -20.89 -2.17 -2.78
CA ASP A 85 -21.99 -1.52 -2.07
C ASP A 85 -21.74 -0.01 -2.01
N PRO A 86 -22.65 0.84 -2.52
CA PRO A 86 -22.49 2.28 -2.45
C PRO A 86 -22.54 2.78 -1.00
N SER A 87 -21.76 3.82 -0.70
CA SER A 87 -21.84 4.49 0.60
C SER A 87 -23.17 5.23 0.76
N ALA A 88 -23.75 5.17 1.95
CA ALA A 88 -24.92 5.95 2.32
C ALA A 88 -24.58 7.41 2.71
N LEU A 89 -23.29 7.72 2.87
CA LEU A 89 -22.83 9.05 3.28
C LEU A 89 -22.80 10.03 2.10
N ASP A 90 -23.31 11.22 2.32
CA ASP A 90 -23.17 12.32 1.39
C ASP A 90 -21.81 13.04 1.51
N ALA A 91 -21.47 13.85 0.53
CA ALA A 91 -20.21 14.60 0.49
C ALA A 91 -20.06 15.55 1.69
N ALA A 92 -21.16 16.15 2.16
CA ALA A 92 -21.14 17.09 3.27
C ALA A 92 -20.84 16.38 4.61
N ALA A 93 -21.35 15.17 4.82
CA ALA A 93 -21.03 14.36 6.00
C ALA A 93 -19.55 13.94 6.01
N ILE A 94 -19.01 13.57 4.84
CA ILE A 94 -17.58 13.23 4.70
C ILE A 94 -16.73 14.48 5.01
N GLU A 95 -17.06 15.63 4.42
CA GLU A 95 -16.25 16.85 4.58
C GLU A 95 -16.23 17.36 6.03
N ARG A 96 -17.34 17.25 6.75
CA ARG A 96 -17.40 17.61 8.19
C ARG A 96 -16.66 16.64 9.12
N THR A 97 -16.27 15.46 8.60
CA THR A 97 -15.56 14.47 9.41
C THR A 97 -14.09 14.84 9.54
N GLU A 98 -13.59 14.88 10.77
CA GLU A 98 -12.15 14.98 11.01
C GLU A 98 -11.45 13.71 10.58
N ALA A 99 -10.38 13.87 9.80
CA ALA A 99 -9.56 12.76 9.37
C ALA A 99 -8.84 12.11 10.56
N ASN A 100 -8.80 10.78 10.61
CA ASN A 100 -7.97 10.10 11.61
C ASN A 100 -6.48 10.39 11.31
N VAL A 101 -5.84 11.14 12.19
CA VAL A 101 -4.46 11.58 12.08
C VAL A 101 -3.47 10.41 11.89
N ARG A 102 -3.76 9.24 12.44
CA ARG A 102 -2.94 8.02 12.28
C ARG A 102 -2.86 7.52 10.83
N LEU A 103 -3.72 8.00 9.94
CA LEU A 103 -3.66 7.70 8.52
C LEU A 103 -2.74 8.66 7.75
N ILE A 104 -2.42 9.81 8.34
CA ILE A 104 -1.67 10.93 7.73
C ILE A 104 -0.25 11.03 8.31
N GLU A 105 -0.13 10.94 9.64
CA GLU A 105 1.15 11.09 10.35
C GLU A 105 2.30 10.23 9.82
N PRO A 106 2.09 8.96 9.41
CA PRO A 106 3.20 8.14 8.91
C PRO A 106 3.92 8.78 7.72
N VAL A 107 3.19 9.49 6.84
CA VAL A 107 3.76 10.21 5.69
C VAL A 107 4.61 11.40 6.13
N LEU A 108 4.20 12.09 7.20
CA LEU A 108 4.93 13.25 7.74
C LEU A 108 6.17 12.84 8.54
N ARG A 109 6.08 11.74 9.31
CA ARG A 109 7.07 11.38 10.31
C ARG A 109 8.13 10.38 9.84
N ALA A 110 7.84 9.60 8.80
CA ALA A 110 8.82 8.64 8.29
C ALA A 110 10.08 9.35 7.78
N PRO A 111 11.29 8.79 8.00
CA PRO A 111 12.54 9.35 7.47
C PRO A 111 12.58 9.36 5.94
N VAL A 112 11.84 8.47 5.29
CA VAL A 112 11.64 8.45 3.84
C VAL A 112 10.23 7.97 3.50
N VAL A 113 9.65 8.54 2.45
CA VAL A 113 8.39 8.08 1.87
C VAL A 113 8.66 7.65 0.42
N LEU A 114 8.37 6.39 0.10
CA LEU A 114 8.46 5.93 -1.28
C LEU A 114 7.11 6.16 -1.97
N VAL A 115 7.12 6.81 -3.11
CA VAL A 115 5.98 6.86 -4.03
C VAL A 115 6.23 5.86 -5.14
N ILE A 116 5.40 4.83 -5.19
CA ILE A 116 5.50 3.74 -6.16
C ILE A 116 4.60 4.07 -7.34
N GLY A 117 5.21 4.28 -8.49
CA GLY A 117 4.54 4.45 -9.77
C GLY A 117 4.51 3.18 -10.58
N VAL A 118 3.52 3.05 -11.45
CA VAL A 118 3.43 1.98 -12.45
C VAL A 118 3.24 2.58 -13.84
N ASP A 119 4.11 2.20 -14.77
CA ASP A 119 4.00 2.62 -16.16
C ASP A 119 2.86 1.84 -16.85
N LEU A 120 1.79 2.56 -17.16
CA LEU A 120 0.59 2.00 -17.79
C LEU A 120 0.81 1.58 -19.26
N LYS A 121 1.92 2.01 -19.90
CA LYS A 121 2.28 1.58 -21.25
C LYS A 121 2.79 0.14 -21.30
N VAL A 122 3.33 -0.36 -20.18
CA VAL A 122 3.96 -1.69 -20.14
C VAL A 122 3.22 -2.68 -19.25
N VAL A 123 2.35 -2.23 -18.34
CA VAL A 123 1.57 -3.13 -17.49
C VAL A 123 0.37 -3.70 -18.24
N ALA A 124 0.12 -4.99 -18.08
CA ALA A 124 -1.06 -5.64 -18.65
C ALA A 124 -2.26 -5.54 -17.69
N ALA A 125 -3.45 -5.24 -18.24
CA ALA A 125 -4.72 -5.20 -17.53
C ALA A 125 -5.77 -5.98 -18.35
N THR A 126 -5.69 -7.30 -18.33
CA THR A 126 -6.57 -8.19 -19.12
C THR A 126 -8.03 -8.07 -18.73
N ASP A 127 -8.32 -7.50 -17.57
CA ASP A 127 -9.67 -7.26 -17.05
C ASP A 127 -10.18 -5.83 -17.31
N GLN A 128 -9.51 -5.04 -18.14
CA GLN A 128 -9.86 -3.63 -18.39
C GLN A 128 -11.25 -3.43 -19.03
N TYR A 129 -11.79 -4.45 -19.69
CA TYR A 129 -13.12 -4.39 -20.33
C TYR A 129 -14.24 -5.02 -19.48
N LEU A 130 -13.93 -5.53 -18.30
CA LEU A 130 -14.94 -6.09 -17.39
C LEU A 130 -15.69 -4.98 -16.65
N LYS A 131 -17.00 -5.19 -16.41
CA LYS A 131 -17.85 -4.26 -15.67
C LYS A 131 -17.65 -4.37 -14.13
N ARG A 132 -16.41 -4.32 -13.68
CA ARG A 132 -16.00 -4.28 -12.27
C ARG A 132 -14.68 -3.53 -12.15
N VAL A 133 -14.30 -3.21 -10.90
CA VAL A 133 -12.98 -2.64 -10.64
C VAL A 133 -11.88 -3.58 -11.16
N GLY A 134 -10.93 -3.04 -11.92
CA GLY A 134 -9.77 -3.76 -12.42
C GLY A 134 -8.83 -4.14 -11.28
N VAL A 135 -8.34 -5.36 -11.29
CA VAL A 135 -7.39 -5.87 -10.27
C VAL A 135 -6.09 -6.41 -10.88
N ILE A 136 -6.09 -6.71 -12.19
CA ILE A 136 -4.98 -7.42 -12.83
C ILE A 136 -3.73 -6.54 -12.95
N ALA A 137 -3.88 -5.24 -13.22
CA ALA A 137 -2.74 -4.33 -13.26
C ALA A 137 -1.93 -4.35 -11.94
N GLY A 138 -2.60 -4.53 -10.81
CA GLY A 138 -1.98 -4.65 -9.50
C GLY A 138 -1.04 -5.85 -9.35
N ALA A 139 -1.25 -6.93 -10.11
CA ALA A 139 -0.40 -8.13 -10.07
C ALA A 139 1.05 -7.86 -10.49
N SER A 140 1.29 -6.82 -11.30
CA SER A 140 2.64 -6.43 -11.74
C SER A 140 3.30 -5.34 -10.90
N ILE A 141 2.66 -4.87 -9.82
CA ILE A 141 3.19 -3.80 -8.99
C ILE A 141 3.18 -4.12 -7.49
N TYR A 142 2.11 -4.72 -6.95
CA TYR A 142 2.02 -5.00 -5.52
C TYR A 142 2.96 -6.12 -5.03
N PRO A 143 3.35 -7.14 -5.82
CA PRO A 143 4.45 -8.04 -5.44
C PRO A 143 5.77 -7.30 -5.19
N PHE A 144 6.11 -6.28 -6.01
CA PHE A 144 7.27 -5.43 -5.79
C PHE A 144 7.12 -4.62 -4.49
N ALA A 145 5.99 -3.93 -4.28
CA ALA A 145 5.75 -3.16 -3.07
C ALA A 145 5.79 -4.05 -1.80
N TRP A 146 5.30 -5.28 -1.89
CA TRP A 146 5.39 -6.25 -0.80
C TRP A 146 6.84 -6.70 -0.54
N ASN A 147 7.60 -6.97 -1.60
CA ASN A 147 9.03 -7.30 -1.47
C ASN A 147 9.83 -6.16 -0.84
N VAL A 148 9.48 -4.88 -1.10
CA VAL A 148 10.08 -3.73 -0.40
C VAL A 148 9.86 -3.86 1.11
N LEU A 149 8.65 -4.19 1.57
CA LEU A 149 8.38 -4.36 3.00
C LEU A 149 9.11 -5.56 3.61
N LEU A 150 9.15 -6.70 2.91
CA LEU A 150 9.87 -7.89 3.37
C LEU A 150 11.38 -7.61 3.48
N SER A 151 11.95 -6.96 2.48
CA SER A 151 13.37 -6.58 2.49
C SER A 151 13.65 -5.53 3.57
N ALA A 152 12.80 -4.52 3.73
CA ALA A 152 12.92 -3.54 4.81
C ALA A 152 12.91 -4.24 6.18
N ARG A 153 11.99 -5.20 6.39
CA ARG A 153 11.92 -5.99 7.63
C ARG A 153 13.22 -6.74 7.91
N ALA A 154 13.83 -7.36 6.90
CA ALA A 154 15.10 -8.07 7.03
C ALA A 154 16.26 -7.15 7.41
N HIS A 155 16.18 -5.85 7.11
CA HIS A 155 17.15 -4.82 7.48
C HIS A 155 16.81 -4.08 8.78
N GLY A 156 15.78 -4.51 9.53
CA GLY A 156 15.36 -3.85 10.78
C GLY A 156 14.50 -2.60 10.57
N TYR A 157 14.05 -2.35 9.35
CA TYR A 157 13.10 -1.29 9.01
C TYR A 157 11.69 -1.87 8.85
N GLY A 158 10.72 -1.00 8.68
CA GLY A 158 9.34 -1.35 8.40
C GLY A 158 8.61 -0.20 7.75
N GLY A 159 7.38 -0.45 7.33
CA GLY A 159 6.55 0.56 6.69
C GLY A 159 5.15 0.03 6.45
N THR A 160 4.41 0.76 5.63
CA THR A 160 3.08 0.33 5.21
C THR A 160 2.83 0.70 3.76
N ILE A 161 2.06 -0.11 3.05
CA ILE A 161 1.50 0.26 1.76
C ILE A 161 0.22 1.06 2.05
N THR A 162 0.19 2.34 1.70
CA THR A 162 -1.04 3.14 1.75
C THR A 162 -1.39 3.66 0.37
N THR A 163 -2.69 3.69 0.07
CA THR A 163 -3.23 4.15 -1.21
C THR A 163 -4.16 5.36 -1.05
N LEU A 164 -4.31 5.88 0.18
CA LEU A 164 -5.25 6.97 0.44
C LEU A 164 -4.93 8.24 -0.38
N ALA A 165 -3.64 8.58 -0.50
CA ALA A 165 -3.22 9.72 -1.29
C ALA A 165 -3.52 9.56 -2.80
N VAL A 166 -3.70 8.33 -3.29
CA VAL A 166 -3.99 8.05 -4.71
C VAL A 166 -5.32 8.65 -5.15
N SER A 167 -6.26 8.92 -4.24
CA SER A 167 -7.49 9.66 -4.57
C SER A 167 -7.21 11.05 -5.15
N GLU A 168 -6.06 11.62 -4.80
CA GLU A 168 -5.58 12.93 -5.27
C GLU A 168 -4.37 12.77 -6.22
N GLU A 169 -4.37 11.71 -7.04
CA GLU A 169 -3.26 11.39 -7.95
C GLU A 169 -2.82 12.57 -8.83
N PRO A 170 -3.74 13.41 -9.40
CA PRO A 170 -3.33 14.57 -10.19
C PRO A 170 -2.44 15.55 -9.40
N ALA A 171 -2.76 15.80 -8.13
CA ALA A 171 -1.98 16.68 -7.26
C ALA A 171 -0.60 16.06 -6.96
N ILE A 172 -0.52 14.74 -6.73
CA ILE A 172 0.74 14.02 -6.51
C ILE A 172 1.61 14.07 -7.76
N LYS A 173 1.02 13.86 -8.94
CA LYS A 173 1.75 13.94 -10.21
C LYS A 173 2.36 15.33 -10.43
N THR A 174 1.58 16.37 -10.17
CA THR A 174 2.07 17.75 -10.25
C THR A 174 3.20 18.01 -9.24
N LEU A 175 3.02 17.60 -7.99
CA LEU A 175 3.99 17.78 -6.91
C LEU A 175 5.35 17.14 -7.21
N LEU A 176 5.33 15.95 -7.81
CA LEU A 176 6.53 15.11 -7.99
C LEU A 176 7.00 15.02 -9.45
N GLY A 177 6.38 15.73 -10.38
CA GLY A 177 6.73 15.69 -11.79
C GLY A 177 6.48 14.33 -12.46
N ILE A 178 5.47 13.58 -12.01
CA ILE A 178 5.16 12.24 -12.54
C ILE A 178 4.43 12.37 -13.87
N PRO A 179 4.92 11.69 -14.95
CA PRO A 179 4.31 11.81 -16.26
C PRO A 179 2.90 11.20 -16.33
N PRO A 180 2.05 11.65 -17.26
CA PRO A 180 0.64 11.23 -17.34
C PRO A 180 0.42 9.71 -17.46
N HIS A 181 1.33 9.00 -18.15
CA HIS A 181 1.23 7.55 -18.35
C HIS A 181 1.67 6.69 -17.16
N VAL A 182 2.20 7.30 -16.10
CA VAL A 182 2.57 6.59 -14.88
C VAL A 182 1.47 6.82 -13.84
N ALA A 183 0.82 5.77 -13.38
CA ALA A 183 -0.13 5.84 -12.28
C ALA A 183 0.59 5.70 -10.93
N VAL A 184 0.11 6.38 -9.91
CA VAL A 184 0.58 6.21 -8.52
C VAL A 184 -0.10 4.98 -7.93
N ALA A 185 0.66 3.93 -7.68
CA ALA A 185 0.14 2.68 -7.13
C ALA A 185 0.10 2.65 -5.60
N ALA A 186 1.07 3.29 -4.95
CA ALA A 186 1.14 3.33 -3.49
C ALA A 186 2.03 4.47 -2.99
N VAL A 187 1.78 4.90 -1.76
CA VAL A 187 2.66 5.74 -0.96
C VAL A 187 3.12 4.91 0.23
N MET A 188 4.42 4.77 0.44
CA MET A 188 4.99 3.86 1.43
C MET A 188 5.94 4.61 2.38
N PRO A 189 5.46 5.08 3.54
CA PRO A 189 6.36 5.56 4.58
C PRO A 189 7.21 4.40 5.10
N LEU A 190 8.52 4.60 5.18
CA LEU A 190 9.50 3.64 5.67
C LEU A 190 10.39 4.26 6.74
N GLY A 191 10.72 3.48 7.76
CA GLY A 191 11.62 3.87 8.84
C GLY A 191 11.86 2.72 9.82
N ARG A 192 12.61 2.95 10.87
CA ARG A 192 12.75 1.98 11.97
C ARG A 192 11.48 2.03 12.82
N PRO A 193 10.73 0.91 12.94
CA PRO A 193 9.51 0.90 13.73
C PRO A 193 9.78 1.16 15.22
N LEU A 194 8.99 2.03 15.83
CA LEU A 194 9.08 2.34 17.26
C LEU A 194 8.73 1.12 18.12
N LYS A 195 7.70 0.37 17.71
CA LYS A 195 7.24 -0.85 18.40
C LYS A 195 7.02 -1.96 17.37
N PRO A 196 8.03 -2.78 17.07
CA PRO A 196 7.88 -3.89 16.13
C PRO A 196 6.93 -4.95 16.69
N LEU A 197 5.95 -5.34 15.87
CA LEU A 197 5.08 -6.47 16.19
C LEU A 197 5.81 -7.77 15.92
N THR A 198 5.65 -8.73 16.85
CA THR A 198 6.23 -10.07 16.75
C THR A 198 5.21 -11.13 16.35
N ARG A 199 3.92 -10.81 16.44
CA ARG A 199 2.82 -11.75 16.14
C ARG A 199 1.67 -11.03 15.41
N LEU A 200 1.34 -11.52 14.24
CA LEU A 200 0.19 -11.06 13.46
C LEU A 200 -0.96 -12.06 13.55
N ARG A 201 -2.19 -11.55 13.63
CA ARG A 201 -3.39 -12.38 13.51
C ARG A 201 -3.79 -12.51 12.06
N ARG A 202 -4.11 -13.72 11.62
CA ARG A 202 -4.66 -14.04 10.29
C ARG A 202 -5.72 -15.12 10.46
N ARG A 203 -6.66 -15.14 9.53
CA ARG A 203 -7.65 -16.20 9.45
C ARG A 203 -6.96 -17.53 9.13
N PRO A 204 -7.43 -18.67 9.70
CA PRO A 204 -6.92 -19.98 9.34
C PRO A 204 -7.27 -20.33 7.90
N VAL A 205 -6.46 -21.18 7.27
CA VAL A 205 -6.58 -21.52 5.84
C VAL A 205 -7.98 -22.02 5.47
N ARG A 206 -8.60 -22.83 6.34
CA ARG A 206 -9.95 -23.38 6.14
C ARG A 206 -11.06 -22.34 5.97
N GLU A 207 -10.83 -21.09 6.36
CA GLU A 207 -11.83 -20.02 6.24
C GLU A 207 -11.77 -19.29 4.87
N PHE A 208 -10.72 -19.51 4.08
CA PHE A 208 -10.56 -18.82 2.80
C PHE A 208 -10.11 -19.71 1.64
N ALA A 209 -9.74 -20.98 1.92
CA ALA A 209 -9.36 -21.94 0.88
C ALA A 209 -10.35 -23.08 0.85
N VAL A 210 -10.92 -23.32 -0.32
CA VAL A 210 -11.89 -24.40 -0.59
C VAL A 210 -11.44 -25.20 -1.79
N SER A 211 -11.92 -26.45 -1.89
CA SER A 211 -11.63 -27.33 -3.01
C SER A 211 -12.61 -27.10 -4.16
N GLU A 212 -12.10 -27.18 -5.38
CA GLU A 212 -12.79 -27.29 -6.68
C GLU A 212 -13.59 -26.03 -7.08
N ARG A 213 -14.43 -25.47 -6.22
CA ARG A 213 -15.34 -24.38 -6.59
C ARG A 213 -15.63 -23.47 -5.40
N TRP A 214 -16.12 -22.29 -5.66
CA TRP A 214 -16.60 -21.38 -4.62
C TRP A 214 -17.71 -22.06 -3.80
N GLY A 215 -17.61 -22.04 -2.47
CA GLY A 215 -18.51 -22.77 -1.57
C GLY A 215 -18.26 -24.28 -1.49
N GLY A 216 -17.18 -24.78 -2.09
CA GLY A 216 -16.72 -26.16 -1.91
C GLY A 216 -16.25 -26.45 -0.47
N PRO A 217 -15.93 -27.71 -0.13
CA PRO A 217 -15.42 -28.06 1.18
C PRO A 217 -14.09 -27.34 1.47
N PRO A 218 -13.82 -26.94 2.73
CA PRO A 218 -12.53 -26.37 3.10
C PRO A 218 -11.37 -27.27 2.70
N LEU A 219 -10.28 -26.67 2.18
CA LEU A 219 -9.09 -27.43 1.81
C LEU A 219 -8.52 -28.19 3.02
N GLY A 220 -8.29 -29.50 2.89
CA GLY A 220 -7.78 -30.36 3.95
C GLY A 220 -8.86 -30.92 4.89
N SER A 221 -10.16 -30.75 4.61
CA SER A 221 -11.26 -31.33 5.40
C SER A 221 -11.61 -32.79 5.00
N GLY A 222 -10.87 -33.39 4.08
CA GLY A 222 -11.11 -34.74 3.54
C GLY A 222 -9.90 -35.68 3.69
N ALA A 223 -9.34 -35.78 4.92
CA ALA A 223 -8.37 -36.83 5.26
C ALA A 223 -8.83 -37.53 6.54
#